data_47f7b32655191319ec1db1446170db22
#
_entry.id   47f7b32655191319ec1db1446170db22
#
_cell.length_a   1.000
_cell.length_b   1.000
_cell.length_c   1.000
_cell.angle_alpha   90.00
_cell.angle_beta   90.00
_cell.angle_gamma   90.00
#
_symmetry.space_group_name_H-M   'P 1'
#
loop_
_entity.id
_entity.type
_entity.pdbx_description
1 polymer ?
#
loop_
_entity_poly.entity_id
_entity_poly.type
_entity_poly.pdbx_seq_one_letter_code
_entity_poly.pdbx_strand_id
1 'polypeptide(L)'
;MGVCNRERWLRPQELITDTHHAAMNLLRLTDYIVIVGYLLVLVGLGFYFRKRASKSLEDYFLGGKRLPWWAMGISGMASCIDMAGTMLIVSFLYMLGPRGLYVEFRGGAVLILAFMMIYTGKWYYRSRCMTGAEWMEYRFGLNWGGKFARLISAIAVITTTIGMLAYMIKALGMFVSMFLPFSPVTCAFVMIGVATLYTLVSGFYGVVFTDLFQSCIVVSAIVLVTVLAAGHITDAQTFGALATRVTGDSHWMESMLPWHADMPRGYEAYQDLGLLAFFYFVRNAFIGMSSAGADPRYFGA
;
A
#
# COMPACT_ATOMS: atom_id res chain seq x y z
N MET A 1 38.94 21.01 6.07
CA MET A 1 39.30 19.59 6.22
C MET A 1 38.51 19.05 7.42
N GLY A 2 37.34 18.55 7.20
CA GLY A 2 36.53 17.88 8.20
C GLY A 2 36.09 16.54 7.61
N VAL A 3 36.72 15.47 8.08
CA VAL A 3 36.36 14.11 7.76
C VAL A 3 34.90 13.94 8.20
N CYS A 4 33.98 13.95 7.24
CA CYS A 4 32.59 13.65 7.47
C CYS A 4 32.52 12.19 7.94
N ASN A 5 32.15 12.02 9.18
CA ASN A 5 32.23 10.75 9.91
C ASN A 5 31.30 9.75 9.22
N ARG A 6 31.85 8.99 8.27
CA ARG A 6 31.21 7.91 7.52
C ARG A 6 30.75 6.76 8.40
N GLU A 7 31.16 6.76 9.66
CA GLU A 7 30.89 5.67 10.61
C GLU A 7 29.51 5.76 11.28
N ARG A 8 28.80 6.90 11.17
CA ARG A 8 27.49 7.08 11.83
C ARG A 8 26.36 6.25 11.19
N TRP A 9 26.59 5.65 10.02
CA TRP A 9 25.64 4.78 9.32
C TRP A 9 25.81 3.29 9.66
N LEU A 10 26.71 2.95 10.58
CA LEU A 10 27.20 1.58 10.73
C LEU A 10 26.53 0.73 11.80
N ARG A 11 25.49 1.21 12.50
CA ARG A 11 24.79 0.40 13.52
C ARG A 11 23.28 0.51 13.42
N PRO A 12 22.65 -0.31 12.57
CA PRO A 12 21.18 -0.32 12.46
C PRO A 12 20.48 -0.59 13.79
N GLN A 13 21.07 -1.38 14.67
CA GLN A 13 20.47 -1.72 15.97
C GLN A 13 20.56 -0.59 17.01
N GLU A 14 21.63 0.15 17.06
CA GLU A 14 21.74 1.31 17.98
C GLU A 14 20.88 2.49 17.48
N LEU A 15 20.77 2.69 16.16
CA LEU A 15 19.87 3.67 15.59
C LEU A 15 18.40 3.37 15.93
N ILE A 16 18.00 2.10 15.94
CA ILE A 16 16.63 1.69 16.30
C ILE A 16 16.36 1.95 17.78
N THR A 17 17.33 1.73 18.69
CA THR A 17 17.13 1.98 20.12
C THR A 17 17.15 3.47 20.46
N ASP A 18 18.03 4.26 19.85
CA ASP A 18 18.08 5.72 20.04
C ASP A 18 16.86 6.42 19.44
N THR A 19 16.39 5.95 18.28
CA THR A 19 15.15 6.46 17.68
C THR A 19 13.92 6.09 18.49
N HIS A 20 13.88 4.92 19.15
CA HIS A 20 12.79 4.57 20.06
C HIS A 20 12.67 5.53 21.24
N HIS A 21 13.78 5.89 21.88
CA HIS A 21 13.78 6.84 23.00
C HIS A 21 13.48 8.29 22.55
N ALA A 22 13.94 8.68 21.37
CA ALA A 22 13.66 10.00 20.79
C ALA A 22 12.19 10.12 20.33
N ALA A 23 11.62 9.05 19.78
CA ALA A 23 10.23 9.02 19.28
C ALA A 23 9.19 9.04 20.41
N MET A 24 9.47 8.45 21.56
CA MET A 24 8.55 8.48 22.73
C MET A 24 8.27 9.90 23.26
N ASN A 25 9.12 10.87 22.94
CA ASN A 25 8.93 12.28 23.33
C ASN A 25 8.28 13.13 22.22
N LEU A 26 7.97 12.56 21.04
CA LEU A 26 7.38 13.29 19.93
C LEU A 26 5.86 13.41 20.05
N LEU A 27 5.19 12.43 20.62
CA LEU A 27 3.72 12.44 20.77
C LEU A 27 3.30 13.18 22.03
N ARG A 28 2.46 14.19 21.86
CA ARG A 28 1.79 14.91 22.94
C ARG A 28 0.47 14.24 23.30
N LEU A 29 -0.09 14.57 24.45
CA LEU A 29 -1.41 14.07 24.86
C LEU A 29 -2.49 14.34 23.80
N THR A 30 -2.40 15.45 23.09
CA THR A 30 -3.28 15.81 21.98
C THR A 30 -3.26 14.79 20.86
N ASP A 31 -2.09 14.22 20.54
CA ASP A 31 -1.93 13.25 19.46
C ASP A 31 -2.58 11.92 19.83
N TYR A 32 -2.44 11.49 21.09
CA TYR A 32 -3.15 10.31 21.58
C TYR A 32 -4.67 10.48 21.54
N ILE A 33 -5.18 11.67 21.89
CA ILE A 33 -6.62 11.96 21.81
C ILE A 33 -7.10 11.87 20.36
N VAL A 34 -6.33 12.41 19.42
CA VAL A 34 -6.66 12.35 17.97
C VAL A 34 -6.65 10.90 17.48
N ILE A 35 -5.64 10.10 17.83
CA ILE A 35 -5.54 8.69 17.44
C ILE A 35 -6.73 7.89 17.98
N VAL A 36 -7.01 8.01 19.27
CA VAL A 36 -8.13 7.30 19.93
C VAL A 36 -9.46 7.77 19.33
N GLY A 37 -9.64 9.08 19.15
CA GLY A 37 -10.83 9.66 18.54
C GLY A 37 -11.06 9.11 17.12
N TYR A 38 -10.00 9.05 16.31
CA TYR A 38 -10.06 8.45 14.99
C TYR A 38 -10.48 6.97 15.01
N LEU A 39 -9.89 6.15 15.88
CA LEU A 39 -10.26 4.74 16.02
C LEU A 39 -11.71 4.57 16.46
N LEU A 40 -12.18 5.42 17.38
CA LEU A 40 -13.59 5.41 17.83
C LEU A 40 -14.54 5.78 16.68
N VAL A 41 -14.18 6.74 15.84
CA VAL A 41 -14.96 7.10 14.64
C VAL A 41 -15.05 5.91 13.68
N LEU A 42 -13.93 5.21 13.40
CA LEU A 42 -13.94 4.03 12.53
C LEU A 42 -14.84 2.92 13.06
N VAL A 43 -14.73 2.61 14.34
CA VAL A 43 -15.57 1.59 14.99
C VAL A 43 -17.04 2.03 14.98
N GLY A 44 -17.31 3.30 15.26
CA GLY A 44 -18.65 3.89 15.21
C GLY A 44 -19.29 3.82 13.84
N LEU A 45 -18.54 4.14 12.78
CA LEU A 45 -18.98 3.96 11.39
C LEU A 45 -19.29 2.48 11.08
N GLY A 46 -18.44 1.55 11.57
CA GLY A 46 -18.68 0.13 11.44
C GLY A 46 -20.04 -0.30 12.03
N PHE A 47 -20.35 0.13 13.24
CA PHE A 47 -21.64 -0.15 13.89
C PHE A 47 -22.82 0.54 13.20
N TYR A 48 -22.64 1.74 12.68
CA TYR A 48 -23.66 2.47 11.95
C TYR A 48 -24.10 1.70 10.69
N PHE A 49 -23.15 1.14 9.93
CA PHE A 49 -23.44 0.41 8.69
C PHE A 49 -23.85 -1.06 8.90
N ARG A 50 -23.72 -1.60 10.11
CA ARG A 50 -24.07 -2.99 10.45
C ARG A 50 -25.43 -3.42 9.93
N LYS A 51 -26.45 -2.60 10.14
CA LYS A 51 -27.84 -2.92 9.75
C LYS A 51 -28.01 -3.08 8.23
N ARG A 52 -27.14 -2.46 7.42
CA ARG A 52 -27.18 -2.58 5.96
C ARG A 52 -26.44 -3.83 5.49
N ALA A 53 -25.32 -4.14 6.12
CA ALA A 53 -24.47 -5.29 5.78
C ALA A 53 -25.14 -6.64 6.14
N SER A 54 -25.98 -6.69 7.18
CA SER A 54 -26.52 -7.95 7.73
C SER A 54 -27.77 -8.48 7.01
N LYS A 55 -28.18 -7.93 5.87
CA LYS A 55 -29.41 -8.34 5.18
C LYS A 55 -29.24 -9.59 4.33
N SER A 56 -28.11 -9.72 3.64
CA SER A 56 -27.79 -10.87 2.78
C SER A 56 -26.29 -11.03 2.62
N LEU A 57 -25.83 -12.19 2.13
CA LEU A 57 -24.43 -12.40 1.76
C LEU A 57 -23.99 -11.42 0.66
N GLU A 58 -24.87 -11.12 -0.28
CA GLU A 58 -24.59 -10.15 -1.34
C GLU A 58 -24.46 -8.73 -0.80
N ASP A 59 -25.27 -8.32 0.16
CA ASP A 59 -25.13 -7.04 0.85
C ASP A 59 -23.83 -6.98 1.65
N TYR A 60 -23.45 -8.08 2.30
CA TYR A 60 -22.26 -8.14 3.12
C TYR A 60 -20.97 -8.07 2.28
N PHE A 61 -20.85 -8.85 1.22
CA PHE A 61 -19.63 -8.95 0.42
C PHE A 61 -19.54 -7.99 -0.76
N LEU A 62 -20.68 -7.57 -1.32
CA LEU A 62 -20.76 -6.72 -2.52
C LEU A 62 -21.48 -5.39 -2.30
N GLY A 63 -21.85 -5.06 -1.07
CA GLY A 63 -22.61 -3.85 -0.76
C GLY A 63 -23.96 -3.78 -1.49
N GLY A 64 -24.57 -4.96 -1.79
CA GLY A 64 -25.83 -5.07 -2.51
C GLY A 64 -25.80 -4.48 -3.92
N LYS A 65 -24.62 -4.28 -4.51
CA LYS A 65 -24.41 -3.65 -5.83
C LYS A 65 -25.06 -2.26 -5.97
N ARG A 66 -25.20 -1.53 -4.86
CA ARG A 66 -25.86 -0.21 -4.81
C ARG A 66 -24.88 0.93 -4.53
N LEU A 67 -23.60 0.61 -4.42
CA LEU A 67 -22.55 1.61 -4.18
C LEU A 67 -22.34 2.43 -5.46
N PRO A 68 -22.23 3.77 -5.34
CA PRO A 68 -21.96 4.61 -6.50
C PRO A 68 -20.52 4.37 -7.01
N TRP A 69 -20.36 4.45 -8.32
CA TRP A 69 -19.08 4.18 -8.99
C TRP A 69 -17.89 5.00 -8.46
N TRP A 70 -18.15 6.27 -8.11
CA TRP A 70 -17.08 7.15 -7.57
C TRP A 70 -16.63 6.70 -6.17
N ALA A 71 -17.54 6.20 -5.32
CA ALA A 71 -17.16 5.68 -3.99
C ALA A 71 -16.32 4.40 -4.13
N MET A 72 -16.69 3.53 -5.07
CA MET A 72 -15.91 2.34 -5.41
C MET A 72 -14.53 2.71 -5.96
N GLY A 73 -14.44 3.74 -6.81
CA GLY A 73 -13.17 4.23 -7.34
C GLY A 73 -12.25 4.76 -6.24
N ILE A 74 -12.78 5.54 -5.29
CA ILE A 74 -12.00 6.07 -4.16
C ILE A 74 -11.56 4.92 -3.23
N SER A 75 -12.45 3.99 -2.90
CA SER A 75 -12.11 2.82 -2.08
C SER A 75 -11.07 1.93 -2.76
N GLY A 76 -11.18 1.71 -4.09
CA GLY A 76 -10.16 1.02 -4.87
C GLY A 76 -8.81 1.71 -4.84
N MET A 77 -8.77 3.04 -4.95
CA MET A 77 -7.55 3.83 -4.80
C MET A 77 -6.96 3.69 -3.38
N ALA A 78 -7.80 3.81 -2.36
CA ALA A 78 -7.39 3.68 -0.96
C ALA A 78 -6.75 2.32 -0.66
N SER A 79 -7.25 1.26 -1.28
CA SER A 79 -6.70 -0.10 -1.15
C SER A 79 -5.27 -0.24 -1.70
N CYS A 80 -4.84 0.67 -2.58
CA CYS A 80 -3.48 0.69 -3.14
C CYS A 80 -2.51 1.53 -2.30
N ILE A 81 -3.02 2.31 -1.34
CA ILE A 81 -2.19 3.14 -0.45
C ILE A 81 -1.94 2.34 0.83
N ASP A 82 -0.78 1.74 0.92
CA ASP A 82 -0.35 1.03 2.12
C ASP A 82 0.91 1.67 2.72
N MET A 83 1.11 1.42 4.02
CA MET A 83 2.27 1.95 4.74
C MET A 83 3.58 1.34 4.26
N ALA A 84 3.58 0.06 3.91
CA ALA A 84 4.78 -0.64 3.46
C ALA A 84 5.29 -0.06 2.12
N GLY A 85 4.40 0.10 1.15
CA GLY A 85 4.72 0.72 -0.13
C GLY A 85 5.15 2.18 0.02
N THR A 86 4.45 2.95 0.84
CA THR A 86 4.78 4.35 1.10
C THR A 86 6.18 4.50 1.71
N MET A 87 6.51 3.72 2.74
CA MET A 87 7.84 3.73 3.35
C MET A 87 8.93 3.38 2.35
N LEU A 88 8.69 2.39 1.51
CA LEU A 88 9.62 1.97 0.46
C LEU A 88 9.86 3.09 -0.55
N ILE A 89 8.79 3.71 -1.08
CA ILE A 89 8.89 4.81 -2.05
C ILE A 89 9.65 5.99 -1.45
N VAL A 90 9.30 6.40 -0.23
CA VAL A 90 9.98 7.50 0.47
C VAL A 90 11.47 7.19 0.67
N SER A 91 11.82 5.95 1.05
CA SER A 91 13.21 5.55 1.22
C SER A 91 14.00 5.63 -0.10
N PHE A 92 13.42 5.15 -1.21
CA PHE A 92 14.08 5.24 -2.51
C PHE A 92 14.15 6.67 -3.04
N LEU A 93 13.12 7.48 -2.83
CA LEU A 93 13.17 8.91 -3.17
C LEU A 93 14.24 9.65 -2.36
N TYR A 94 14.40 9.31 -1.09
CA TYR A 94 15.45 9.88 -0.26
C TYR A 94 16.84 9.50 -0.77
N MET A 95 17.08 8.23 -1.06
CA MET A 95 18.40 7.73 -1.49
C MET A 95 18.78 8.12 -2.93
N LEU A 96 17.82 8.01 -3.86
CA LEU A 96 18.06 8.10 -5.30
C LEU A 96 17.42 9.33 -5.95
N GLY A 97 16.72 10.17 -5.19
CA GLY A 97 15.97 11.28 -5.76
C GLY A 97 14.85 10.84 -6.72
N PRO A 98 14.59 11.60 -7.78
CA PRO A 98 13.55 11.27 -8.78
C PRO A 98 13.71 9.88 -9.39
N ARG A 99 14.94 9.36 -9.48
CA ARG A 99 15.26 8.00 -9.96
C ARG A 99 14.61 6.92 -9.09
N GLY A 100 14.39 7.20 -7.80
CA GLY A 100 13.73 6.28 -6.87
C GLY A 100 12.30 5.90 -7.27
N LEU A 101 11.61 6.73 -8.07
CA LEU A 101 10.28 6.42 -8.60
C LEU A 101 10.25 5.20 -9.52
N TYR A 102 11.37 4.82 -10.11
CA TYR A 102 11.43 3.61 -10.96
C TYR A 102 11.12 2.32 -10.17
N VAL A 103 11.18 2.35 -8.85
CA VAL A 103 10.74 1.22 -8.04
C VAL A 103 9.27 0.85 -8.27
N GLU A 104 8.44 1.82 -8.69
CA GLU A 104 7.03 1.60 -9.00
C GLU A 104 6.83 0.73 -10.24
N PHE A 105 7.76 0.71 -11.18
CA PHE A 105 7.70 -0.19 -12.33
C PHE A 105 7.75 -1.67 -11.94
N ARG A 106 8.25 -2.00 -10.76
CA ARG A 106 8.22 -3.36 -10.20
C ARG A 106 6.79 -3.88 -10.01
N GLY A 107 5.83 -3.01 -9.66
CA GLY A 107 4.41 -3.36 -9.47
C GLY A 107 3.64 -3.61 -10.77
N GLY A 108 4.27 -3.32 -11.90
CA GLY A 108 3.64 -3.38 -13.20
C GLY A 108 3.01 -2.06 -13.62
N ALA A 109 2.98 -1.83 -14.91
CA ALA A 109 2.40 -0.61 -15.42
C ALA A 109 0.90 -0.57 -15.12
N VAL A 110 0.43 0.55 -14.63
CA VAL A 110 -1.00 0.87 -14.43
C VAL A 110 -1.83 0.64 -15.71
N LEU A 111 -1.18 0.66 -16.88
CA LEU A 111 -1.77 0.36 -18.18
C LEU A 111 -2.42 -1.03 -18.24
N ILE A 112 -1.84 -2.04 -17.60
CA ILE A 112 -2.41 -3.39 -17.55
C ILE A 112 -3.71 -3.39 -16.75
N LEU A 113 -3.71 -2.71 -15.61
CA LEU A 113 -4.92 -2.55 -14.80
C LEU A 113 -6.01 -1.78 -15.56
N ALA A 114 -5.64 -0.69 -16.24
CA ALA A 114 -6.57 0.08 -17.06
C ALA A 114 -7.17 -0.78 -18.20
N PHE A 115 -6.35 -1.57 -18.89
CA PHE A 115 -6.81 -2.51 -19.89
C PHE A 115 -7.77 -3.56 -19.31
N MET A 116 -7.42 -4.16 -18.19
CA MET A 116 -8.27 -5.14 -17.52
C MET A 116 -9.59 -4.54 -17.05
N MET A 117 -9.60 -3.33 -16.52
CA MET A 117 -10.82 -2.63 -16.13
C MET A 117 -11.75 -2.40 -17.33
N ILE A 118 -11.21 -1.95 -18.46
CA ILE A 118 -12.02 -1.65 -19.66
C ILE A 118 -12.61 -2.93 -20.26
N TYR A 119 -11.81 -3.96 -20.45
CA TYR A 119 -12.23 -5.18 -21.15
C TYR A 119 -12.80 -6.24 -20.23
N THR A 120 -12.21 -6.49 -19.07
CA THR A 120 -12.58 -7.62 -18.21
C THR A 120 -13.72 -7.28 -17.28
N GLY A 121 -13.84 -6.04 -16.82
CA GLY A 121 -14.90 -5.59 -15.90
C GLY A 121 -16.30 -5.86 -16.45
N LYS A 122 -16.51 -5.62 -17.74
CA LYS A 122 -17.79 -5.88 -18.41
C LYS A 122 -18.20 -7.38 -18.41
N TRP A 123 -17.23 -8.26 -18.58
CA TRP A 123 -17.45 -9.71 -18.57
C TRP A 123 -17.73 -10.21 -17.16
N TYR A 124 -17.01 -9.70 -16.17
CA TYR A 124 -17.24 -10.00 -14.76
C TYR A 124 -18.65 -9.56 -14.32
N TYR A 125 -19.00 -8.33 -14.61
CA TYR A 125 -20.35 -7.84 -14.30
C TYR A 125 -21.46 -8.70 -14.89
N ARG A 126 -21.29 -9.16 -16.13
CA ARG A 126 -22.26 -10.03 -16.83
C ARG A 126 -22.30 -11.45 -16.28
N SER A 127 -21.20 -11.99 -15.78
CA SER A 127 -21.14 -13.34 -15.23
C SER A 127 -21.91 -13.48 -13.92
N ARG A 128 -22.15 -12.39 -13.20
CA ARG A 128 -22.78 -12.33 -11.87
C ARG A 128 -22.08 -13.18 -10.80
N CYS A 129 -20.84 -13.61 -11.02
CA CYS A 129 -20.06 -14.33 -10.05
C CYS A 129 -19.70 -13.43 -8.87
N MET A 130 -19.71 -13.95 -7.64
CA MET A 130 -19.30 -13.24 -6.44
C MET A 130 -17.79 -13.24 -6.24
N THR A 131 -17.12 -14.28 -6.73
CA THR A 131 -15.68 -14.47 -6.51
C THR A 131 -14.94 -14.78 -7.82
N GLY A 132 -13.64 -14.46 -7.88
CA GLY A 132 -12.79 -14.83 -9.02
C GLY A 132 -12.70 -16.34 -9.23
N ALA A 133 -12.79 -17.12 -8.16
CA ALA A 133 -12.80 -18.58 -8.24
C ALA A 133 -14.08 -19.10 -8.90
N GLU A 134 -15.26 -18.53 -8.59
CA GLU A 134 -16.52 -18.86 -9.29
C GLU A 134 -16.46 -18.50 -10.76
N TRP A 135 -15.81 -17.38 -11.10
CA TRP A 135 -15.64 -16.99 -12.49
C TRP A 135 -14.82 -17.99 -13.29
N MET A 136 -13.83 -18.65 -12.66
CA MET A 136 -13.08 -19.73 -13.30
C MET A 136 -13.99 -20.92 -13.67
N GLU A 137 -14.89 -21.31 -12.76
CA GLU A 137 -15.88 -22.36 -13.05
C GLU A 137 -16.88 -21.92 -14.14
N TYR A 138 -17.35 -20.68 -14.09
CA TYR A 138 -18.20 -20.10 -15.13
C TYR A 138 -17.50 -20.10 -16.51
N ARG A 139 -16.22 -19.78 -16.55
CA ARG A 139 -15.41 -19.71 -17.78
C ARG A 139 -15.12 -21.07 -18.40
N PHE A 140 -14.77 -22.06 -17.58
CA PHE A 140 -14.31 -23.38 -18.02
C PHE A 140 -15.40 -24.46 -17.96
N GLY A 141 -16.59 -24.10 -17.49
CA GLY A 141 -17.75 -24.98 -17.38
C GLY A 141 -17.81 -25.75 -16.06
N LEU A 142 -18.99 -26.39 -15.83
CA LEU A 142 -19.27 -27.13 -14.59
C LEU A 142 -18.67 -28.53 -14.55
N ASN A 143 -17.87 -28.88 -15.52
CA ASN A 143 -17.17 -30.17 -15.61
C ASN A 143 -16.00 -30.26 -14.59
N TRP A 144 -15.33 -31.39 -14.57
CA TRP A 144 -14.20 -31.61 -13.65
C TRP A 144 -13.09 -30.56 -13.81
N GLY A 145 -12.79 -30.16 -15.06
CA GLY A 145 -11.79 -29.14 -15.37
C GLY A 145 -12.13 -27.77 -14.77
N GLY A 146 -13.39 -27.32 -14.88
CA GLY A 146 -13.83 -26.07 -14.29
C GLY A 146 -13.81 -26.08 -12.76
N LYS A 147 -14.21 -27.18 -12.12
CA LYS A 147 -14.12 -27.37 -10.66
C LYS A 147 -12.67 -27.33 -10.18
N PHE A 148 -11.77 -27.96 -10.91
CA PHE A 148 -10.34 -27.98 -10.62
C PHE A 148 -9.72 -26.59 -10.79
N ALA A 149 -10.06 -25.87 -11.85
CA ALA A 149 -9.65 -24.47 -12.05
C ALA A 149 -10.13 -23.56 -10.92
N ARG A 150 -11.38 -23.71 -10.46
CA ARG A 150 -11.92 -23.02 -9.30
C ARG A 150 -11.11 -23.29 -8.03
N LEU A 151 -10.81 -24.57 -7.77
CA LEU A 151 -10.05 -24.96 -6.58
C LEU A 151 -8.64 -24.37 -6.58
N ILE A 152 -7.90 -24.50 -7.69
CA ILE A 152 -6.54 -23.95 -7.81
C ILE A 152 -6.56 -22.43 -7.66
N SER A 153 -7.51 -21.76 -8.32
CA SER A 153 -7.67 -20.30 -8.20
C SER A 153 -7.93 -19.88 -6.75
N ALA A 154 -8.80 -20.59 -6.03
CA ALA A 154 -9.09 -20.30 -4.64
C ALA A 154 -7.84 -20.46 -3.75
N ILE A 155 -7.10 -21.56 -3.90
CA ILE A 155 -5.85 -21.83 -3.16
C ILE A 155 -4.82 -20.74 -3.46
N ALA A 156 -4.62 -20.38 -4.73
CA ALA A 156 -3.68 -19.35 -5.13
C ALA A 156 -4.01 -17.99 -4.52
N VAL A 157 -5.29 -17.57 -4.57
CA VAL A 157 -5.75 -16.32 -3.98
C VAL A 157 -5.56 -16.31 -2.45
N ILE A 158 -5.93 -17.38 -1.77
CA ILE A 158 -5.77 -17.48 -0.31
C ILE A 158 -4.29 -17.38 0.07
N THR A 159 -3.41 -18.14 -0.60
CA THR A 159 -1.97 -18.13 -0.31
C THR A 159 -1.36 -16.76 -0.55
N THR A 160 -1.70 -16.11 -1.67
CA THR A 160 -1.22 -14.76 -1.98
C THR A 160 -1.73 -13.74 -0.96
N THR A 161 -2.99 -13.83 -0.58
CA THR A 161 -3.59 -12.92 0.41
C THR A 161 -2.93 -13.05 1.79
N ILE A 162 -2.64 -14.29 2.23
CA ILE A 162 -1.93 -14.52 3.51
C ILE A 162 -0.54 -13.88 3.45
N GLY A 163 0.21 -14.08 2.36
CA GLY A 163 1.53 -13.47 2.18
C GLY A 163 1.49 -11.95 2.18
N MET A 164 0.55 -11.34 1.45
CA MET A 164 0.37 -9.89 1.41
C MET A 164 -0.03 -9.32 2.78
N LEU A 165 -0.96 -9.97 3.48
CA LEU A 165 -1.36 -9.54 4.82
C LEU A 165 -0.19 -9.60 5.80
N ALA A 166 0.58 -10.69 5.79
CA ALA A 166 1.74 -10.84 6.67
C ALA A 166 2.78 -9.71 6.43
N TYR A 167 3.03 -9.37 5.18
CA TYR A 167 3.90 -8.27 4.80
C TYR A 167 3.37 -6.91 5.30
N MET A 168 2.11 -6.60 5.03
CA MET A 168 1.48 -5.34 5.42
C MET A 168 1.40 -5.18 6.94
N ILE A 169 1.03 -6.23 7.68
CA ILE A 169 0.94 -6.24 9.13
C ILE A 169 2.31 -5.99 9.77
N LYS A 170 3.36 -6.64 9.25
CA LYS A 170 4.73 -6.45 9.73
C LYS A 170 5.18 -5.00 9.54
N ALA A 171 4.97 -4.44 8.35
CA ALA A 171 5.35 -3.07 8.05
C ALA A 171 4.59 -2.05 8.92
N LEU A 172 3.27 -2.23 9.06
CA LEU A 172 2.44 -1.39 9.91
C LEU A 172 2.88 -1.44 11.38
N GLY A 173 3.14 -2.65 11.90
CA GLY A 173 3.63 -2.83 13.27
C GLY A 173 4.96 -2.14 13.51
N MET A 174 5.91 -2.26 12.58
CA MET A 174 7.20 -1.58 12.65
C MET A 174 7.02 -0.06 12.63
N PHE A 175 6.21 0.47 11.73
CA PHE A 175 5.97 1.90 11.63
C PHE A 175 5.32 2.47 12.89
N VAL A 176 4.24 1.86 13.37
CA VAL A 176 3.51 2.34 14.55
C VAL A 176 4.36 2.26 15.82
N SER A 177 5.22 1.24 15.94
CA SER A 177 6.15 1.10 17.07
C SER A 177 7.23 2.19 17.12
N MET A 178 7.47 2.92 16.03
CA MET A 178 8.38 4.08 16.06
C MET A 178 7.80 5.26 16.86
N PHE A 179 6.49 5.33 17.01
CA PHE A 179 5.79 6.42 17.69
C PHE A 179 5.20 6.01 19.04
N LEU A 180 4.86 4.74 19.22
CA LEU A 180 4.24 4.23 20.45
C LEU A 180 5.22 3.41 21.28
N PRO A 181 5.13 3.44 22.63
CA PRO A 181 6.02 2.70 23.53
C PRO A 181 5.68 1.19 23.61
N PHE A 182 5.29 0.59 22.47
CA PHE A 182 4.92 -0.81 22.40
C PHE A 182 5.78 -1.56 21.39
N SER A 183 5.90 -2.88 21.59
CA SER A 183 6.63 -3.71 20.60
C SER A 183 5.94 -3.69 19.24
N PRO A 184 6.69 -3.86 18.13
CA PRO A 184 6.12 -3.92 16.77
C PRO A 184 5.01 -4.96 16.64
N VAL A 185 5.17 -6.09 17.31
CA VAL A 185 4.19 -7.19 17.31
C VAL A 185 2.90 -6.77 18.02
N THR A 186 3.00 -6.11 19.16
CA THR A 186 1.83 -5.60 19.91
C THR A 186 1.08 -4.56 19.08
N CYS A 187 1.80 -3.60 18.49
CA CYS A 187 1.21 -2.58 17.61
C CYS A 187 0.46 -3.22 16.43
N ALA A 188 1.08 -4.21 15.78
CA ALA A 188 0.49 -4.94 14.67
C ALA A 188 -0.81 -5.64 15.08
N PHE A 189 -0.82 -6.38 16.20
CA PHE A 189 -2.01 -7.08 16.68
C PHE A 189 -3.15 -6.14 17.09
N VAL A 190 -2.85 -5.02 17.72
CA VAL A 190 -3.87 -4.03 18.09
C VAL A 190 -4.50 -3.43 16.82
N MET A 191 -3.68 -3.01 15.86
CA MET A 191 -4.17 -2.40 14.62
C MET A 191 -5.02 -3.36 13.78
N ILE A 192 -4.54 -4.61 13.61
CA ILE A 192 -5.32 -5.61 12.85
C ILE A 192 -6.59 -6.03 13.61
N GLY A 193 -6.54 -6.09 14.94
CA GLY A 193 -7.70 -6.38 15.76
C GLY A 193 -8.81 -5.34 15.57
N VAL A 194 -8.47 -4.06 15.61
CA VAL A 194 -9.43 -2.96 15.36
C VAL A 194 -9.96 -3.04 13.93
N ALA A 195 -9.08 -3.22 12.94
CA ALA A 195 -9.48 -3.33 11.54
C ALA A 195 -10.43 -4.51 11.30
N THR A 196 -10.12 -5.66 11.88
CA THR A 196 -10.95 -6.86 11.79
C THR A 196 -12.31 -6.66 12.44
N LEU A 197 -12.35 -6.04 13.62
CA LEU A 197 -13.60 -5.78 14.34
C LEU A 197 -14.57 -4.92 13.51
N TYR A 198 -14.12 -3.75 13.03
CA TYR A 198 -15.05 -2.90 12.27
C TYR A 198 -15.43 -3.52 10.94
N THR A 199 -14.52 -4.22 10.28
CA THR A 199 -14.80 -4.89 8.98
C THR A 199 -15.80 -6.03 9.13
N LEU A 200 -15.64 -6.89 10.15
CA LEU A 200 -16.59 -7.97 10.43
C LEU A 200 -18.00 -7.45 10.73
N VAL A 201 -18.09 -6.32 11.42
CA VAL A 201 -19.37 -5.72 11.81
C VAL A 201 -20.05 -5.02 10.63
N SER A 202 -19.28 -4.30 9.80
CA SER A 202 -19.81 -3.41 8.76
C SER A 202 -19.90 -4.03 7.37
N GLY A 203 -19.19 -5.12 7.13
CA GLY A 203 -19.07 -5.71 5.79
C GLY A 203 -18.47 -4.73 4.78
N PHE A 204 -18.61 -5.06 3.49
CA PHE A 204 -18.04 -4.27 2.40
C PHE A 204 -18.57 -2.83 2.34
N TYR A 205 -19.85 -2.64 2.65
CA TYR A 205 -20.46 -1.31 2.65
C TYR A 205 -19.76 -0.35 3.62
N GLY A 206 -19.49 -0.82 4.84
CA GLY A 206 -18.79 -0.01 5.82
C GLY A 206 -17.33 0.22 5.45
N VAL A 207 -16.65 -0.77 4.86
CA VAL A 207 -15.27 -0.63 4.38
C VAL A 207 -15.18 0.50 3.36
N VAL A 208 -16.05 0.54 2.35
CA VAL A 208 -16.06 1.60 1.34
C VAL A 208 -16.22 2.99 1.98
N PHE A 209 -17.11 3.14 2.95
CA PHE A 209 -17.31 4.43 3.62
C PHE A 209 -16.16 4.81 4.54
N THR A 210 -15.53 3.85 5.23
CA THR A 210 -14.31 4.12 6.00
C THR A 210 -13.15 4.51 5.08
N ASP A 211 -13.01 3.87 3.92
CA ASP A 211 -12.01 4.22 2.92
C ASP A 211 -12.19 5.64 2.38
N LEU A 212 -13.44 6.08 2.13
CA LEU A 212 -13.74 7.45 1.75
C LEU A 212 -13.27 8.45 2.81
N PHE A 213 -13.61 8.18 4.06
CA PHE A 213 -13.21 9.03 5.18
C PHE A 213 -11.68 9.09 5.32
N GLN A 214 -11.01 7.96 5.24
CA GLN A 214 -9.55 7.86 5.29
C GLN A 214 -8.90 8.55 4.10
N SER A 215 -9.43 8.40 2.90
CA SER A 215 -8.92 9.07 1.70
C SER A 215 -8.97 10.59 1.83
N CYS A 216 -10.03 11.15 2.41
CA CYS A 216 -10.10 12.59 2.68
C CYS A 216 -8.97 13.04 3.61
N ILE A 217 -8.67 12.29 4.67
CA ILE A 217 -7.58 12.59 5.60
C ILE A 217 -6.23 12.51 4.89
N VAL A 218 -5.98 11.41 4.15
CA VAL A 218 -4.72 11.17 3.43
C VAL A 218 -4.47 12.27 2.40
N VAL A 219 -5.46 12.60 1.57
CA VAL A 219 -5.33 13.67 0.56
C VAL A 219 -5.07 15.02 1.23
N SER A 220 -5.79 15.34 2.30
CA SER A 220 -5.57 16.59 3.05
C SER A 220 -4.15 16.65 3.64
N ALA A 221 -3.65 15.55 4.20
CA ALA A 221 -2.30 15.47 4.72
C ALA A 221 -1.24 15.63 3.61
N ILE A 222 -1.43 14.98 2.45
CA ILE A 222 -0.54 15.12 1.30
C ILE A 222 -0.48 16.57 0.83
N VAL A 223 -1.63 17.21 0.66
CA VAL A 223 -1.70 18.62 0.25
C VAL A 223 -1.00 19.52 1.26
N LEU A 224 -1.27 19.34 2.55
CA LEU A 224 -0.63 20.12 3.61
C LEU A 224 0.90 19.96 3.59
N VAL A 225 1.40 18.73 3.56
CA VAL A 225 2.85 18.46 3.51
C VAL A 225 3.47 19.04 2.25
N THR A 226 2.81 18.92 1.10
CA THR A 226 3.29 19.48 -0.17
C THR A 226 3.39 21.00 -0.12
N VAL A 227 2.38 21.68 0.41
CA VAL A 227 2.39 23.15 0.56
C VAL A 227 3.49 23.60 1.52
N LEU A 228 3.63 22.92 2.66
CA LEU A 228 4.70 23.23 3.62
C LEU A 228 6.09 23.00 3.01
N ALA A 229 6.29 21.87 2.32
CA ALA A 229 7.54 21.57 1.65
C ALA A 229 7.88 22.59 0.56
N ALA A 230 6.89 22.95 -0.28
CA ALA A 230 7.06 23.96 -1.33
C ALA A 230 7.46 25.34 -0.75
N GLY A 231 6.96 25.70 0.43
CA GLY A 231 7.35 26.94 1.11
C GLY A 231 8.82 26.98 1.59
N HIS A 232 9.46 25.81 1.72
CA HIS A 232 10.88 25.71 2.10
C HIS A 232 11.83 25.58 0.90
N ILE A 233 11.32 25.28 -0.29
CA ILE A 233 12.11 25.15 -1.52
C ILE A 233 12.09 26.50 -2.23
N THR A 234 13.19 27.27 -2.10
CA THR A 234 13.30 28.60 -2.70
C THR A 234 13.81 28.52 -4.13
N ASP A 235 14.69 27.57 -4.44
CA ASP A 235 15.30 27.38 -5.75
C ASP A 235 15.74 25.92 -5.96
N ALA A 236 15.59 25.41 -7.19
CA ALA A 236 15.95 24.04 -7.56
C ALA A 236 17.45 23.76 -7.41
N GLN A 237 18.31 24.76 -7.64
CA GLN A 237 19.76 24.60 -7.48
C GLN A 237 20.14 24.45 -6.02
N THR A 238 19.57 25.26 -5.15
CA THR A 238 19.78 25.18 -3.69
C THR A 238 19.27 23.86 -3.14
N PHE A 239 18.13 23.40 -3.62
CA PHE A 239 17.57 22.09 -3.24
C PHE A 239 18.49 20.94 -3.69
N GLY A 240 18.97 20.94 -4.94
CA GLY A 240 19.89 19.95 -5.45
C GLY A 240 21.22 19.91 -4.70
N ALA A 241 21.78 21.07 -4.35
CA ALA A 241 23.00 21.18 -3.54
C ALA A 241 22.79 20.62 -2.12
N LEU A 242 21.65 20.90 -1.52
CA LEU A 242 21.26 20.34 -0.21
C LEU A 242 21.11 18.83 -0.28
N ALA A 243 20.41 18.33 -1.29
CA ALA A 243 20.23 16.91 -1.51
C ALA A 243 21.56 16.17 -1.67
N THR A 244 22.45 16.66 -2.53
CA THR A 244 23.80 16.12 -2.70
C THR A 244 24.61 16.14 -1.41
N ARG A 245 24.48 17.21 -0.61
CA ARG A 245 25.16 17.30 0.67
C ARG A 245 24.66 16.28 1.69
N VAL A 246 23.37 16.01 1.71
CA VAL A 246 22.72 15.10 2.67
C VAL A 246 22.91 13.65 2.27
N THR A 247 22.71 13.33 1.01
CA THR A 247 22.77 11.94 0.49
C THR A 247 24.17 11.51 0.08
N GLY A 248 25.03 12.47 -0.27
CA GLY A 248 26.37 12.20 -0.81
C GLY A 248 26.37 11.83 -2.31
N ASP A 249 25.21 11.81 -2.96
CA ASP A 249 25.05 11.48 -4.38
C ASP A 249 24.99 12.74 -5.23
N SER A 250 26.01 12.96 -6.06
CA SER A 250 26.07 14.10 -6.99
C SER A 250 25.05 14.03 -8.13
N HIS A 251 24.54 12.84 -8.41
CA HIS A 251 23.55 12.56 -9.46
C HIS A 251 22.12 12.48 -8.93
N TRP A 252 21.87 12.91 -7.69
CA TRP A 252 20.58 12.78 -7.02
C TRP A 252 19.42 13.43 -7.80
N MET A 253 19.67 14.54 -8.50
CA MET A 253 18.65 15.27 -9.29
C MET A 253 18.40 14.66 -10.68
N GLU A 254 19.16 13.66 -11.08
CA GLU A 254 18.95 13.01 -12.38
C GLU A 254 17.65 12.21 -12.40
N SER A 255 16.99 12.19 -13.57
CA SER A 255 15.74 11.48 -13.76
C SER A 255 15.92 10.05 -14.31
N MET A 256 17.08 9.75 -14.91
CA MET A 256 17.35 8.44 -15.49
C MET A 256 18.03 7.52 -14.49
N LEU A 257 17.42 6.36 -14.24
CA LEU A 257 18.02 5.33 -13.40
C LEU A 257 19.07 4.55 -14.20
N PRO A 258 20.34 4.49 -13.74
CA PRO A 258 21.34 3.64 -14.36
C PRO A 258 21.00 2.17 -14.16
N TRP A 259 21.51 1.30 -15.03
CA TRP A 259 21.33 -0.15 -14.89
C TRP A 259 21.87 -0.68 -13.57
N HIS A 260 22.99 -0.09 -13.12
CA HIS A 260 23.65 -0.35 -11.87
C HIS A 260 23.84 0.97 -11.11
N ALA A 261 23.32 1.06 -9.91
CA ALA A 261 23.40 2.25 -9.06
C ALA A 261 24.24 1.94 -7.80
N ASP A 262 25.11 2.85 -7.43
CA ASP A 262 25.86 2.74 -6.17
C ASP A 262 24.90 2.92 -4.98
N MET A 263 24.70 1.85 -4.22
CA MET A 263 23.81 1.85 -3.07
C MET A 263 24.57 1.96 -1.75
N PRO A 264 23.98 2.62 -0.74
CA PRO A 264 24.54 2.63 0.60
C PRO A 264 24.67 1.20 1.17
N ARG A 265 25.58 1.01 2.14
CA ARG A 265 25.75 -0.27 2.84
C ARG A 265 24.43 -0.74 3.45
N GLY A 266 24.10 -2.00 3.23
CA GLY A 266 22.84 -2.63 3.66
C GLY A 266 21.73 -2.58 2.62
N TYR A 267 21.94 -1.88 1.50
CA TYR A 267 21.02 -1.79 0.38
C TYR A 267 21.61 -2.34 -0.93
N GLU A 268 22.70 -3.10 -0.84
CA GLU A 268 23.42 -3.66 -2.00
C GLU A 268 22.53 -4.56 -2.86
N ALA A 269 21.49 -5.17 -2.27
CA ALA A 269 20.50 -5.97 -3.01
C ALA A 269 19.71 -5.15 -4.05
N TYR A 270 19.73 -3.84 -3.95
CA TYR A 270 19.01 -2.93 -4.86
C TYR A 270 19.92 -2.21 -5.86
N GLN A 271 21.24 -2.53 -5.90
CA GLN A 271 22.20 -1.91 -6.82
C GLN A 271 21.79 -2.08 -8.30
N ASP A 272 21.13 -3.17 -8.64
CA ASP A 272 20.62 -3.46 -9.99
C ASP A 272 19.15 -3.04 -10.16
N LEU A 273 18.69 -2.00 -9.46
CA LEU A 273 17.30 -1.58 -9.47
C LEU A 273 16.80 -1.24 -10.88
N GLY A 274 17.64 -0.63 -11.73
CA GLY A 274 17.31 -0.34 -13.12
C GLY A 274 17.06 -1.60 -13.94
N LEU A 275 17.94 -2.57 -13.82
CA LEU A 275 17.80 -3.88 -14.47
C LEU A 275 16.58 -4.65 -13.92
N LEU A 276 16.39 -4.67 -12.61
CA LEU A 276 15.24 -5.27 -11.96
C LEU A 276 13.94 -4.60 -12.39
N ALA A 277 13.88 -3.27 -12.42
CA ALA A 277 12.70 -2.53 -12.87
C ALA A 277 12.34 -2.89 -14.31
N PHE A 278 13.33 -3.01 -15.21
CA PHE A 278 13.12 -3.43 -16.59
C PHE A 278 12.56 -4.86 -16.67
N PHE A 279 13.17 -5.83 -15.98
CA PHE A 279 12.68 -7.20 -15.98
C PHE A 279 11.28 -7.33 -15.36
N TYR A 280 10.99 -6.60 -14.30
CA TYR A 280 9.65 -6.57 -13.71
C TYR A 280 8.63 -5.94 -14.66
N PHE A 281 9.01 -4.87 -15.37
CA PHE A 281 8.15 -4.27 -16.39
C PHE A 281 7.82 -5.27 -17.50
N VAL A 282 8.85 -5.93 -18.06
CA VAL A 282 8.68 -6.94 -19.11
C VAL A 282 7.84 -8.11 -18.61
N ARG A 283 8.17 -8.65 -17.44
CA ARG A 283 7.38 -9.72 -16.81
C ARG A 283 5.91 -9.33 -16.68
N ASN A 284 5.64 -8.15 -16.14
CA ASN A 284 4.27 -7.73 -15.90
C ASN A 284 3.53 -7.36 -17.18
N ALA A 285 4.22 -6.90 -18.23
CA ALA A 285 3.63 -6.72 -19.54
C ALA A 285 3.16 -8.04 -20.17
N PHE A 286 3.92 -9.13 -19.97
CA PHE A 286 3.60 -10.44 -20.56
C PHE A 286 2.83 -11.38 -19.64
N ILE A 287 3.13 -11.40 -18.34
CA ILE A 287 2.56 -12.34 -17.37
C ILE A 287 1.48 -11.67 -16.50
N GLY A 288 1.61 -10.38 -16.21
CA GLY A 288 0.68 -9.63 -15.37
C GLY A 288 -0.73 -9.52 -15.96
N MET A 289 -0.86 -9.61 -17.29
CA MET A 289 -2.16 -9.71 -17.96
C MET A 289 -2.94 -10.96 -17.52
N SER A 290 -2.26 -12.02 -17.12
CA SER A 290 -2.89 -13.24 -16.61
C SER A 290 -3.12 -13.22 -15.09
N SER A 291 -2.27 -12.57 -14.33
CA SER A 291 -2.33 -12.56 -12.85
C SER A 291 -3.20 -11.42 -12.29
N ALA A 292 -3.30 -10.28 -12.95
CA ALA A 292 -4.22 -9.21 -12.56
C ALA A 292 -5.69 -9.65 -12.66
N GLY A 293 -5.99 -10.65 -13.51
CA GLY A 293 -7.29 -11.28 -13.59
C GLY A 293 -7.65 -12.15 -12.37
N ALA A 294 -6.72 -12.42 -11.48
CA ALA A 294 -6.94 -13.27 -10.30
C ALA A 294 -7.07 -12.48 -8.98
N ASP A 295 -6.83 -11.18 -8.97
CA ASP A 295 -6.96 -10.38 -7.75
C ASP A 295 -8.43 -9.93 -7.56
N PRO A 296 -9.15 -10.49 -6.57
CA PRO A 296 -10.55 -10.15 -6.33
C PRO A 296 -10.77 -8.68 -5.94
N ARG A 297 -9.74 -7.95 -5.52
CA ARG A 297 -9.83 -6.52 -5.18
C ARG A 297 -10.15 -5.65 -6.39
N TYR A 298 -9.79 -6.09 -7.59
CA TYR A 298 -10.10 -5.36 -8.83
C TYR A 298 -11.43 -5.76 -9.47
N PHE A 299 -12.09 -6.78 -8.93
CA PHE A 299 -13.30 -7.38 -9.50
C PHE A 299 -14.52 -7.31 -8.58
N GLY A 300 -14.36 -6.83 -7.36
CA GLY A 300 -15.45 -6.72 -6.37
C GLY A 300 -16.40 -5.57 -6.57
N ALA A 301 -16.33 -4.90 -7.72
CA ALA A 301 -17.17 -3.74 -7.98
C ALA A 301 -18.17 -4.00 -9.10
#